data_32d41e8371de2a10c6f2e3d82af3d700
#
_entry.id   32d41e8371de2a10c6f2e3d82af3d700
#
_cell.length_a   1.000
_cell.length_b   1.000
_cell.length_c   1.000
_cell.angle_alpha   90.00
_cell.angle_beta   90.00
_cell.angle_gamma   90.00
#
_symmetry.space_group_name_H-M   'P 1'
#
loop_
_entity.id
_entity.type
_entity.pdbx_description
1 polymer ?
#
loop_
_entity_poly.entity_id
_entity_poly.type
_entity_poly.pdbx_seq_one_letter_code
_entity_poly.pdbx_strand_id
1 'polypeptide(L)'
;MLSKEIIARLIETAKNYADNAYCPYSGVAVGAALLCSDNIILGGCNIETGDYAAPSFGAGDTAIAKAISEGYNQMLALCLYSKDRLVYPNATTRQYLCEFNGDMKIIVANDQTYEVIDRLGAIYLFPPAVGDGDQTGA
;
A
#
# COMPACT_ATOMS: atom_id res chain seq x y z
N MET A 1 -15.32 -9.60 -1.85
CA MET A 1 -15.09 -9.35 -0.42
C MET A 1 -13.91 -10.18 0.05
N LEU A 2 -13.08 -9.62 0.90
CA LEU A 2 -11.94 -10.34 1.43
C LEU A 2 -12.37 -11.21 2.60
N SER A 3 -11.87 -12.45 2.65
CA SER A 3 -12.16 -13.34 3.78
C SER A 3 -11.35 -12.91 5.00
N LYS A 4 -11.78 -13.35 6.18
CA LYS A 4 -11.03 -13.06 7.40
C LYS A 4 -9.65 -13.69 7.37
N GLU A 5 -9.48 -14.85 6.74
CA GLU A 5 -8.19 -15.50 6.63
C GLU A 5 -7.24 -14.69 5.74
N ILE A 6 -7.72 -14.15 4.64
CA ILE A 6 -6.89 -13.34 3.77
C ILE A 6 -6.49 -12.04 4.48
N ILE A 7 -7.42 -11.41 5.17
CA ILE A 7 -7.11 -10.20 5.94
C ILE A 7 -6.03 -10.51 6.97
N ALA A 8 -6.15 -11.61 7.71
CA ALA A 8 -5.16 -11.99 8.71
C ALA A 8 -3.79 -12.23 8.07
N ARG A 9 -3.75 -12.90 6.92
CA ARG A 9 -2.48 -13.14 6.21
C ARG A 9 -1.85 -11.84 5.73
N LEU A 10 -2.66 -10.92 5.24
CA LEU A 10 -2.15 -9.62 4.79
C LEU A 10 -1.56 -8.83 5.96
N ILE A 11 -2.25 -8.80 7.09
CA ILE A 11 -1.76 -8.09 8.28
C ILE A 11 -0.47 -8.73 8.79
N GLU A 12 -0.42 -10.06 8.86
CA GLU A 12 0.77 -10.79 9.31
C GLU A 12 1.95 -10.48 8.39
N THR A 13 1.75 -10.53 7.10
CA THR A 13 2.79 -10.23 6.12
C THR A 13 3.29 -8.80 6.27
N ALA A 14 2.36 -7.85 6.35
CA ALA A 14 2.72 -6.44 6.50
C ALA A 14 3.52 -6.23 7.80
N LYS A 15 3.08 -6.87 8.88
CA LYS A 15 3.78 -6.76 10.17
C LYS A 15 5.21 -7.30 10.07
N ASN A 16 5.39 -8.44 9.41
CA ASN A 16 6.72 -9.01 9.25
C ASN A 16 7.64 -8.09 8.44
N TYR A 17 7.12 -7.47 7.40
CA TYR A 17 7.95 -6.58 6.59
C TYR A 17 8.25 -5.26 7.31
N ALA A 18 7.40 -4.82 8.21
CA ALA A 18 7.68 -3.63 9.01
C ALA A 18 8.98 -3.77 9.81
N ASP A 19 9.37 -5.00 10.17
CA ASP A 19 10.60 -5.23 10.90
C ASP A 19 11.85 -4.87 10.09
N ASN A 20 11.73 -4.80 8.78
CA ASN A 20 12.84 -4.48 7.90
C ASN A 20 12.87 -3.00 7.50
N ALA A 21 11.93 -2.21 7.97
CA ALA A 21 11.82 -0.80 7.57
C ALA A 21 13.09 -0.02 7.90
N TYR A 22 13.48 0.84 6.98
CA TYR A 22 14.61 1.73 7.21
C TYR A 22 14.04 3.12 7.51
N CYS A 23 13.88 3.42 8.79
CA CYS A 23 13.21 4.64 9.23
C CYS A 23 13.97 5.38 10.35
N PRO A 24 15.28 5.69 10.14
CA PRO A 24 16.11 6.29 11.19
C PRO A 24 15.70 7.73 11.55
N TYR A 25 14.94 8.39 10.71
CA TYR A 25 14.59 9.79 10.93
C TYR A 25 13.26 9.94 11.67
N SER A 26 12.23 9.22 11.26
CA SER A 26 10.92 9.31 11.92
C SER A 26 10.75 8.31 13.05
N GLY A 27 11.44 7.18 12.96
CA GLY A 27 11.20 6.08 13.89
C GLY A 27 9.89 5.34 13.63
N VAL A 28 9.19 5.65 12.53
CA VAL A 28 7.89 5.05 12.21
C VAL A 28 8.10 3.94 11.18
N ALA A 29 8.10 2.70 11.63
CA ALA A 29 8.23 1.55 10.76
C ALA A 29 6.86 1.17 10.19
N VAL A 30 6.76 1.05 8.88
CA VAL A 30 5.55 0.67 8.19
C VAL A 30 5.83 -0.55 7.31
N GLY A 31 4.97 -1.53 7.38
CA GLY A 31 5.01 -2.67 6.46
C GLY A 31 3.79 -2.66 5.56
N ALA A 32 3.93 -3.27 4.41
CA ALA A 32 2.84 -3.39 3.45
C ALA A 32 2.73 -4.83 2.98
N ALA A 33 1.51 -5.24 2.64
CA ALA A 33 1.25 -6.49 1.97
C ALA A 33 0.26 -6.23 0.85
N LEU A 34 0.67 -6.56 -0.38
CA LEU A 34 -0.14 -6.35 -1.57
C LEU A 34 -0.67 -7.70 -2.04
N LEU A 35 -1.98 -7.82 -2.10
CA LEU A 35 -2.62 -9.02 -2.63
C LEU A 35 -2.81 -8.86 -4.14
N CYS A 36 -2.22 -9.77 -4.89
CA CYS A 36 -2.39 -9.83 -6.32
C CYS A 36 -3.27 -11.04 -6.68
N SER A 37 -3.59 -11.20 -7.95
CA SER A 37 -4.38 -12.34 -8.40
C SER A 37 -3.68 -13.65 -8.04
N ASP A 38 -4.44 -14.73 -8.02
CA ASP A 38 -3.96 -16.09 -7.67
C ASP A 38 -3.43 -16.18 -6.22
N ASN A 39 -3.95 -15.31 -5.34
CA ASN A 39 -3.57 -15.29 -3.93
C ASN A 39 -2.08 -15.04 -3.68
N ILE A 40 -1.41 -14.40 -4.61
CA ILE A 40 -0.02 -13.98 -4.44
C ILE A 40 0.01 -12.76 -3.53
N ILE A 41 0.84 -12.79 -2.50
CA ILE A 41 1.00 -11.67 -1.58
C ILE A 41 2.47 -11.24 -1.61
N LEU A 42 2.69 -9.97 -1.87
CA LEU A 42 4.03 -9.40 -1.90
C LEU A 42 4.15 -8.32 -0.84
N GLY A 43 5.23 -8.35 -0.10
CA GLY A 43 5.44 -7.41 1.01
C GLY A 43 6.41 -6.30 0.68
N GLY A 44 6.35 -5.25 1.45
CA GLY A 44 7.28 -4.13 1.36
C GLY A 44 7.37 -3.38 2.67
N CYS A 45 8.32 -2.47 2.77
CA CYS A 45 8.49 -1.62 3.94
C CYS A 45 8.90 -0.23 3.50
N ASN A 46 8.82 0.74 4.41
CA ASN A 46 9.21 2.11 4.09
C ASN A 46 10.74 2.27 4.19
N ILE A 47 11.24 3.19 3.38
CA ILE A 47 12.65 3.52 3.29
C ILE A 47 12.75 5.03 3.33
N GLU A 48 13.44 5.55 4.34
CA GLU A 48 13.58 6.98 4.51
C GLU A 48 14.92 7.50 4.01
N THR A 49 14.94 8.75 3.63
CA THR A 49 16.17 9.46 3.34
C THR A 49 16.17 10.76 4.14
N GLY A 50 17.35 11.20 4.55
CA GLY A 50 17.49 12.47 5.26
C GLY A 50 17.52 13.68 4.35
N ASP A 51 17.47 13.48 3.03
CA ASP A 51 17.54 14.58 2.09
C ASP A 51 16.12 14.93 1.62
N TYR A 52 15.67 16.13 1.87
CA TYR A 52 14.34 16.56 1.46
C TYR A 52 14.16 16.59 -0.06
N ALA A 53 15.25 16.66 -0.82
CA ALA A 53 15.17 16.63 -2.27
C ALA A 53 14.90 15.22 -2.80
N ALA A 54 15.13 14.19 -1.98
CA ALA A 54 14.88 12.80 -2.36
C ALA A 54 13.80 12.23 -1.43
N PRO A 55 12.55 12.18 -1.88
CA PRO A 55 11.46 11.75 -1.01
C PRO A 55 11.62 10.29 -0.59
N SER A 56 11.12 9.99 0.60
CA SER A 56 11.14 8.64 1.13
C SER A 56 10.21 7.73 0.33
N PHE A 57 10.52 6.44 0.30
CA PHE A 57 9.63 5.45 -0.30
C PHE A 57 8.67 4.96 0.75
N GLY A 58 7.37 4.97 0.46
CA GLY A 58 6.39 4.38 1.34
C GLY A 58 6.39 2.85 1.24
N ALA A 59 5.88 2.20 2.26
CA ALA A 59 5.81 0.74 2.28
C ALA A 59 4.96 0.21 1.12
N GLY A 60 3.85 0.88 0.82
CA GLY A 60 3.02 0.52 -0.31
C GLY A 60 3.74 0.66 -1.64
N ASP A 61 4.54 1.73 -1.78
CA ASP A 61 5.31 1.96 -3.00
C ASP A 61 6.31 0.82 -3.23
N THR A 62 6.96 0.37 -2.17
CA THR A 62 7.91 -0.73 -2.25
C THR A 62 7.22 -2.03 -2.68
N ALA A 63 6.06 -2.32 -2.10
CA ALA A 63 5.30 -3.52 -2.45
C ALA A 63 4.82 -3.48 -3.91
N ILE A 64 4.35 -2.32 -4.38
CA ILE A 64 3.91 -2.14 -5.75
C ILE A 64 5.08 -2.31 -6.71
N ALA A 65 6.22 -1.68 -6.42
CA ALA A 65 7.41 -1.78 -7.26
C ALA A 65 7.88 -3.24 -7.37
N LYS A 66 7.85 -3.96 -6.24
CA LYS A 66 8.22 -5.37 -6.24
C LYS A 66 7.25 -6.17 -7.11
N ALA A 67 5.95 -5.95 -6.96
CA ALA A 67 4.94 -6.67 -7.73
C ALA A 67 5.14 -6.49 -9.22
N ILE A 68 5.28 -5.25 -9.66
CA ILE A 68 5.47 -4.95 -11.07
C ILE A 68 6.78 -5.57 -11.57
N SER A 69 7.84 -5.46 -10.79
CA SER A 69 9.14 -6.03 -11.16
C SER A 69 9.11 -7.54 -11.31
N GLU A 70 8.22 -8.20 -10.60
CA GLU A 70 8.07 -9.65 -10.67
C GLU A 70 6.94 -10.09 -11.60
N GLY A 71 6.32 -9.16 -12.31
CA GLY A 71 5.33 -9.49 -13.33
C GLY A 71 3.88 -9.53 -12.84
N TYR A 72 3.59 -9.06 -11.64
CA TYR A 72 2.23 -9.07 -11.10
C TYR A 72 1.63 -7.67 -11.18
N ASN A 73 0.65 -7.48 -12.04
CA ASN A 73 -0.01 -6.18 -12.18
C ASN A 73 -1.52 -6.21 -11.91
N GLN A 74 -2.06 -7.35 -11.50
CA GLN A 74 -3.47 -7.44 -11.13
C GLN A 74 -3.56 -7.39 -9.61
N MET A 75 -3.80 -6.21 -9.08
CA MET A 75 -3.76 -5.92 -7.66
C MET A 75 -5.16 -5.83 -7.09
N LEU A 76 -5.41 -6.50 -5.97
CA LEU A 76 -6.76 -6.62 -5.39
C LEU A 76 -6.91 -5.89 -4.07
N ALA A 77 -5.89 -5.85 -3.25
CA ALA A 77 -5.94 -5.22 -1.94
C ALA A 77 -4.54 -4.84 -1.46
N LEU A 78 -4.46 -3.78 -0.69
CA LEU A 78 -3.23 -3.36 -0.04
C LEU A 78 -3.47 -3.26 1.46
N CYS A 79 -2.60 -3.87 2.25
CA CYS A 79 -2.59 -3.72 3.69
C CYS A 79 -1.38 -2.92 4.11
N LEU A 80 -1.58 -1.93 4.97
CA LEU A 80 -0.49 -1.18 5.60
C LEU A 80 -0.55 -1.41 7.10
N TYR A 81 0.59 -1.68 7.70
CA TYR A 81 0.72 -1.92 9.13
C TYR A 81 1.78 -1.02 9.74
N SER A 82 1.47 -0.43 10.88
CA SER A 82 2.44 0.22 11.75
C SER A 82 2.04 -0.11 13.20
N LYS A 83 3.03 -0.27 14.08
CA LYS A 83 2.76 -0.82 15.40
C LYS A 83 1.77 0.00 16.22
N ASP A 84 1.94 1.30 16.26
CA ASP A 84 1.22 2.16 17.18
C ASP A 84 0.16 3.07 16.56
N ARG A 85 0.04 3.09 15.27
CA ARG A 85 -0.88 4.00 14.59
C ARG A 85 -1.44 3.39 13.32
N LEU A 86 -2.58 3.87 12.88
CA LEU A 86 -3.12 3.51 11.59
C LEU A 86 -2.52 4.43 10.53
N VAL A 87 -1.78 3.87 9.59
CA VAL A 87 -1.13 4.63 8.53
C VAL A 87 -1.88 4.39 7.23
N TYR A 88 -2.30 5.47 6.58
CA TYR A 88 -3.03 5.40 5.33
C TYR A 88 -2.07 5.60 4.15
N PRO A 89 -2.41 5.10 2.96
CA PRO A 89 -1.52 5.27 1.81
C PRO A 89 -1.30 6.76 1.51
N ASN A 90 -0.04 7.11 1.25
CA ASN A 90 0.28 8.49 0.92
C ASN A 90 -0.17 8.81 -0.52
N ALA A 91 -0.01 10.06 -0.94
CA ALA A 91 -0.50 10.49 -2.25
C ALA A 91 0.13 9.72 -3.40
N THR A 92 1.43 9.45 -3.32
CA THR A 92 2.14 8.70 -4.35
C THR A 92 1.61 7.27 -4.45
N THR A 93 1.45 6.60 -3.31
CA THR A 93 0.90 5.25 -3.27
C THR A 93 -0.50 5.20 -3.86
N ARG A 94 -1.36 6.15 -3.47
CA ARG A 94 -2.73 6.20 -3.99
C ARG A 94 -2.76 6.40 -5.50
N GLN A 95 -1.84 7.22 -6.03
CA GLN A 95 -1.77 7.48 -7.45
C GLN A 95 -1.40 6.20 -8.22
N TYR A 96 -0.41 5.45 -7.73
CA TYR A 96 -0.04 4.18 -8.36
C TYR A 96 -1.18 3.16 -8.26
N LEU A 97 -1.84 3.07 -7.10
CA LEU A 97 -2.94 2.13 -6.95
C LEU A 97 -4.08 2.41 -7.92
N CYS A 98 -4.40 3.69 -8.13
CA CYS A 98 -5.43 4.06 -9.08
C CYS A 98 -5.09 3.63 -10.51
N GLU A 99 -3.82 3.60 -10.85
CA GLU A 99 -3.39 3.17 -12.17
C GLU A 99 -3.75 1.70 -12.40
N PHE A 100 -3.66 0.88 -11.36
CA PHE A 100 -3.87 -0.55 -11.49
C PHE A 100 -5.28 -1.00 -11.10
N ASN A 101 -5.90 -0.39 -10.10
CA ASN A 101 -7.23 -0.78 -9.66
C ASN A 101 -7.83 0.28 -8.72
N GLY A 102 -8.66 1.15 -9.26
CA GLY A 102 -9.32 2.20 -8.46
C GLY A 102 -10.32 1.66 -7.44
N ASP A 103 -10.74 0.40 -7.58
CA ASP A 103 -11.66 -0.23 -6.64
C ASP A 103 -10.93 -1.10 -5.62
N MET A 104 -9.62 -0.93 -5.51
CA MET A 104 -8.81 -1.71 -4.60
C MET A 104 -9.29 -1.54 -3.16
N LYS A 105 -9.25 -2.63 -2.42
CA LYS A 105 -9.53 -2.60 -0.99
C LYS A 105 -8.28 -2.24 -0.23
N ILE A 106 -8.44 -1.42 0.79
CA ILE A 106 -7.32 -0.96 1.60
C ILE A 106 -7.56 -1.41 3.04
N ILE A 107 -6.56 -2.03 3.65
CA ILE A 107 -6.60 -2.42 5.04
C ILE A 107 -5.51 -1.63 5.75
N VAL A 108 -5.87 -0.97 6.84
CA VAL A 108 -4.88 -0.32 7.69
C VAL A 108 -4.95 -0.95 9.07
N ALA A 109 -3.81 -1.29 9.63
CA ALA A 109 -3.74 -2.07 10.87
C ALA A 109 -2.62 -1.60 11.78
N ASN A 110 -2.83 -1.79 13.07
CA ASN A 110 -1.79 -1.65 14.09
C ASN A 110 -1.90 -2.85 15.03
N ASP A 111 -1.23 -2.83 16.16
CA ASP A 111 -1.25 -3.97 17.08
C ASP A 111 -2.60 -4.16 17.79
N GLN A 112 -3.45 -3.13 17.83
CA GLN A 112 -4.72 -3.21 18.55
C GLN A 112 -5.93 -3.43 17.66
N THR A 113 -5.90 -2.92 16.44
CA THR A 113 -7.10 -2.93 15.59
C THR A 113 -6.74 -2.86 14.11
N TYR A 114 -7.74 -3.05 13.26
CA TYR A 114 -7.59 -2.78 11.85
C TYR A 114 -8.91 -2.25 11.28
N GLU A 115 -8.82 -1.63 10.12
CA GLU A 115 -9.94 -1.04 9.45
C GLU A 115 -9.87 -1.45 7.99
N VAL A 116 -11.00 -1.80 7.40
CA VAL A 116 -11.08 -2.15 5.98
C VAL A 116 -11.81 -1.03 5.25
N ILE A 117 -11.15 -0.46 4.27
CA ILE A 117 -11.71 0.56 3.41
C ILE A 117 -12.09 -0.15 2.12
N ASP A 118 -13.40 -0.16 1.81
CA ASP A 118 -13.92 -0.99 0.73
C ASP A 118 -13.37 -0.64 -0.64
N ARG A 119 -12.98 0.56 -0.85
CA ARG A 119 -12.40 0.96 -2.13
C ARG A 119 -11.51 2.18 -1.96
N LEU A 120 -10.48 2.22 -2.78
CA LEU A 120 -9.51 3.31 -2.76
C LEU A 120 -10.18 4.68 -2.92
N GLY A 121 -11.22 4.77 -3.73
CA GLY A 121 -11.92 6.03 -3.94
C GLY A 121 -12.49 6.66 -2.68
N ALA A 122 -12.66 5.87 -1.60
CA ALA A 122 -13.15 6.41 -0.34
C ALA A 122 -12.13 7.30 0.36
N ILE A 123 -10.84 7.13 0.04
CA ILE A 123 -9.77 7.93 0.65
C ILE A 123 -8.99 8.73 -0.38
N TYR A 124 -9.45 8.76 -1.61
CA TYR A 124 -8.83 9.55 -2.66
C TYR A 124 -9.93 10.45 -3.24
N LEU A 125 -10.00 11.66 -2.72
CA LEU A 125 -11.12 12.55 -3.00
C LEU A 125 -11.34 12.84 -4.49
N PHE A 126 -10.26 12.99 -5.25
CA PHE A 126 -10.34 13.25 -6.68
C PHE A 126 -9.47 12.25 -7.43
N PRO A 127 -9.91 10.99 -7.53
CA PRO A 127 -9.10 10.01 -8.24
C PRO A 127 -9.02 10.34 -9.72
N PRO A 128 -7.89 10.06 -10.36
CA PRO A 128 -7.75 10.31 -11.79
C PRO A 128 -8.68 9.41 -12.60
N ALA A 129 -9.05 9.87 -13.77
CA ALA A 129 -9.89 9.09 -14.67
C ALA A 129 -9.02 8.15 -15.51
N VAL A 130 -8.61 7.07 -14.93
CA VAL A 130 -7.70 6.13 -15.58
C VAL A 130 -8.34 5.53 -16.82
N GLY A 131 -7.61 5.48 -17.88
CA GLY A 131 -8.11 4.87 -19.10
C GLY A 131 -8.86 5.81 -20.02
N ASP A 132 -9.04 7.03 -19.61
CA ASP A 132 -9.80 7.96 -20.33
C ASP A 132 -8.88 8.68 -21.25
N GLY A 133 -8.49 8.26 -22.21
CA GLY A 133 -7.53 8.78 -23.07
C GLY A 133 -7.28 10.24 -23.12
N ASP A 134 -8.03 10.95 -22.43
CA ASP A 134 -7.87 12.32 -22.57
C ASP A 134 -7.30 13.04 -21.43
N GLN A 135 -6.50 12.48 -20.85
CA GLN A 135 -5.99 13.04 -19.69
C GLN A 135 -5.04 14.08 -19.93
N THR A 136 -5.04 14.45 -20.87
CA THR A 136 -4.24 15.30 -21.31
C THR A 136 -3.91 16.30 -20.52
N GLY A 137 -4.63 16.57 -20.08
CA GLY A 137 -4.35 17.61 -19.42
C GLY A 137 -3.08 17.47 -18.88
N ALA A 138 -3.18 16.61 -18.94
CA ALA A 138 -2.32 16.58 -18.39
C ALA A 138 -1.26 16.82 -18.34
#